data_02523690dcb55ebd28e634fe5b8e6e1c
#
_entry.id   02523690dcb55ebd28e634fe5b8e6e1c
#
_cell.length_a   1.000
_cell.length_b   1.000
_cell.length_c   1.000
_cell.angle_alpha   90.00
_cell.angle_beta   90.00
_cell.angle_gamma   90.00
#
_symmetry.space_group_name_H-M   'P 1'
#
loop_
_entity.id
_entity.type
_entity.pdbx_description
1 polymer ?
#
loop_
_entity_poly.entity_id
_entity_poly.type
_entity_poly.pdbx_seq_one_letter_code
_entity_poly.pdbx_strand_id
1 'polypeptide(L)'
;VVTQSSGQPGEEGFALQIRGHSSVNTISTLVLIDGIEGDLDMLNPNDIESISVLKDAASASIYGSKAAAGVILVTTKQGAAERVKVSYNGSYSFTRQGRKPSRINSWEEYEITQRANNKAVNAEMIEWLKNPNFNSMLSSSTALSYLDNTDWIRKSLNDWSHMQRHSLSVRGGSNKLNYMASVGYYE
;
A
#
# COMPACT_ATOMS: atom_id res chain seq x y z
N VAL A 1 -13.38 -9.96 -5.22
CA VAL A 1 -12.34 -9.11 -5.82
C VAL A 1 -11.51 -8.53 -4.70
N VAL A 2 -10.22 -8.61 -4.82
CA VAL A 2 -9.26 -7.95 -3.92
C VAL A 2 -8.75 -6.72 -4.67
N THR A 3 -8.99 -5.54 -4.12
CA THR A 3 -8.47 -4.30 -4.66
C THR A 3 -7.49 -3.70 -3.67
N GLN A 4 -6.31 -3.38 -4.14
CA GLN A 4 -5.32 -2.65 -3.36
C GLN A 4 -5.64 -1.16 -3.46
N SER A 5 -5.82 -0.49 -2.34
CA SER A 5 -6.17 0.93 -2.30
C SER A 5 -5.00 1.85 -2.65
N SER A 6 -3.78 1.39 -2.40
CA SER A 6 -2.56 2.12 -2.68
C SER A 6 -1.47 1.16 -3.16
N GLY A 7 -0.67 1.59 -4.15
CA GLY A 7 0.56 0.91 -4.55
C GLY A 7 1.78 1.39 -3.77
N GLN A 8 1.57 2.13 -2.70
CA GLN A 8 2.63 2.73 -1.90
C GLN A 8 3.15 1.71 -0.89
N PRO A 9 4.46 1.43 -0.85
CA PRO A 9 5.03 0.51 0.14
C PRO A 9 4.73 0.98 1.56
N GLY A 10 4.12 0.11 2.37
CA GLY A 10 3.74 0.40 3.75
C GLY A 10 2.30 0.89 3.95
N GLU A 11 1.55 1.21 2.91
CA GLU A 11 0.11 1.49 2.94
C GLU A 11 -0.67 0.49 2.08
N GLU A 12 -0.40 -0.76 2.25
CA GLU A 12 -1.04 -1.85 1.53
C GLU A 12 -2.38 -2.21 2.15
N GLY A 13 -3.31 -1.26 2.21
CA GLY A 13 -4.69 -1.55 2.59
C GLY A 13 -5.39 -2.36 1.50
N PHE A 14 -5.85 -3.56 1.84
CA PHE A 14 -6.63 -4.41 0.94
C PHE A 14 -8.11 -4.23 1.19
N ALA A 15 -8.85 -3.74 0.19
CA ALA A 15 -10.30 -3.80 0.21
C ALA A 15 -10.76 -5.14 -0.35
N LEU A 16 -11.29 -5.98 0.53
CA LEU A 16 -11.85 -7.28 0.17
C LEU A 16 -13.34 -7.12 -0.15
N GLN A 17 -13.69 -7.32 -1.40
CA GLN A 17 -15.08 -7.32 -1.84
C GLN A 17 -15.49 -8.72 -2.31
N ILE A 18 -16.39 -9.36 -1.59
CA ILE A 18 -16.88 -10.72 -1.89
C ILE A 18 -18.04 -10.68 -2.88
N ARG A 19 -18.93 -9.69 -2.74
CA ARG A 19 -20.08 -9.44 -3.63
C ARG A 19 -20.01 -8.04 -4.22
N GLY A 20 -20.66 -7.84 -5.37
CA GLY A 20 -20.81 -6.51 -5.98
C GLY A 20 -21.52 -5.52 -5.04
N HIS A 21 -21.45 -4.22 -5.36
CA HIS A 21 -22.18 -3.19 -4.61
C HIS A 21 -23.68 -3.50 -4.60
N SER A 22 -24.18 -4.02 -3.48
CA SER A 22 -25.58 -4.33 -3.30
C SER A 22 -26.37 -3.22 -2.57
N SER A 23 -25.65 -2.16 -2.14
CA SER A 23 -26.23 -1.05 -1.38
C SER A 23 -25.48 0.26 -1.66
N VAL A 24 -26.18 1.38 -1.55
CA VAL A 24 -25.63 2.74 -1.60
C VAL A 24 -24.69 3.03 -0.43
N ASN A 25 -24.85 2.31 0.68
CA ASN A 25 -23.93 2.31 1.80
C ASN A 25 -22.88 1.21 1.61
N THR A 26 -21.63 1.56 1.71
CA THR A 26 -20.47 0.66 1.70
C THR A 26 -20.55 -0.29 2.89
N ILE A 27 -21.19 -1.45 2.70
CA ILE A 27 -21.17 -2.52 3.70
C ILE A 27 -19.84 -3.25 3.49
N SER A 28 -18.92 -3.13 4.44
CA SER A 28 -17.66 -3.87 4.44
C SER A 28 -17.92 -5.35 4.75
N THR A 29 -17.08 -6.22 4.22
CA THR A 29 -17.07 -7.64 4.55
C THR A 29 -16.74 -7.82 6.04
N LEU A 30 -17.53 -8.64 6.75
CA LEU A 30 -17.26 -8.96 8.15
C LEU A 30 -16.08 -9.92 8.24
N VAL A 31 -15.05 -9.55 8.98
CA VAL A 31 -13.89 -10.40 9.25
C VAL A 31 -13.96 -10.88 10.70
N LEU A 32 -13.88 -12.19 10.89
CA LEU A 32 -13.85 -12.83 12.20
C LEU A 32 -12.53 -13.61 12.34
N ILE A 33 -11.76 -13.23 13.33
CA ILE A 33 -10.51 -13.89 13.72
C ILE A 33 -10.78 -14.70 14.97
N ASP A 34 -10.73 -16.02 14.85
CA ASP A 34 -11.09 -16.97 15.92
C ASP A 34 -12.45 -16.67 16.57
N GLY A 35 -13.41 -16.21 15.74
CA GLY A 35 -14.76 -15.87 16.15
C GLY A 35 -14.97 -14.44 16.68
N ILE A 36 -13.94 -13.63 16.75
CA ILE A 36 -13.99 -12.22 17.18
C ILE A 36 -13.82 -11.31 15.97
N GLU A 37 -14.63 -10.24 15.88
CA GLU A 37 -14.51 -9.23 14.82
C GLU A 37 -13.13 -8.54 14.91
N GLY A 38 -12.40 -8.53 13.81
CA GLY A 38 -11.05 -8.00 13.77
C GLY A 38 -10.65 -7.54 12.37
N ASP A 39 -9.43 -7.01 12.27
CA ASP A 39 -8.85 -6.52 11.03
C ASP A 39 -7.76 -7.49 10.53
N LEU A 40 -7.82 -7.83 9.24
CA LEU A 40 -6.81 -8.67 8.60
C LEU A 40 -5.45 -8.01 8.51
N ASP A 41 -5.41 -6.68 8.41
CA ASP A 41 -4.16 -5.95 8.26
C ASP A 41 -3.30 -6.00 9.54
N MET A 42 -3.94 -6.26 10.68
CA MET A 42 -3.24 -6.43 11.97
C MET A 42 -2.72 -7.85 12.20
N LEU A 43 -3.14 -8.80 11.38
CA LEU A 43 -2.80 -10.20 11.58
C LEU A 43 -1.55 -10.60 10.80
N ASN A 44 -0.60 -11.24 11.50
CA ASN A 44 0.57 -11.80 10.83
C ASN A 44 0.14 -12.99 9.95
N PRO A 45 0.37 -12.95 8.62
CA PRO A 45 0.00 -14.05 7.72
C PRO A 45 0.59 -15.41 8.12
N ASN A 46 1.74 -15.41 8.79
CA ASN A 46 2.37 -16.63 9.25
C ASN A 46 1.63 -17.32 10.40
N ASP A 47 0.75 -16.60 11.10
CA ASP A 47 -0.02 -17.13 12.22
C ASP A 47 -1.39 -17.67 11.79
N ILE A 48 -1.75 -17.50 10.51
CA ILE A 48 -2.99 -18.01 9.95
C ILE A 48 -2.86 -19.51 9.67
N GLU A 49 -3.83 -20.29 10.14
CA GLU A 49 -3.99 -21.70 9.82
C GLU A 49 -4.89 -21.90 8.62
N SER A 50 -6.05 -21.24 8.60
CA SER A 50 -7.00 -21.35 7.51
C SER A 50 -7.84 -20.07 7.36
N ILE A 51 -8.31 -19.84 6.13
CA ILE A 51 -9.27 -18.78 5.81
C ILE A 51 -10.45 -19.41 5.10
N SER A 52 -11.66 -19.18 5.63
CA SER A 52 -12.91 -19.61 5.03
C SER A 52 -13.77 -18.42 4.68
N VAL A 53 -14.35 -18.41 3.49
CA VAL A 53 -15.19 -17.31 3.01
C VAL A 53 -16.64 -17.79 2.87
N LEU A 54 -17.53 -17.22 3.67
CA LEU A 54 -18.98 -17.48 3.61
C LEU A 54 -19.62 -16.47 2.66
N LYS A 55 -19.99 -16.96 1.46
CA LYS A 55 -20.63 -16.14 0.42
C LYS A 55 -22.15 -16.25 0.47
N ASP A 56 -22.69 -17.34 1.04
CA ASP A 56 -24.10 -17.65 0.98
C ASP A 56 -24.85 -16.98 2.14
N ALA A 57 -26.01 -16.40 1.83
CA ALA A 57 -26.83 -15.73 2.82
C ALA A 57 -27.27 -16.67 3.96
N ALA A 58 -27.47 -17.95 3.67
CA ALA A 58 -27.82 -18.95 4.66
C ALA A 58 -26.71 -19.18 5.69
N SER A 59 -25.47 -19.34 5.21
CA SER A 59 -24.28 -19.52 6.08
C SER A 59 -23.91 -18.24 6.84
N ALA A 60 -24.15 -17.08 6.24
CA ALA A 60 -23.83 -15.78 6.85
C ALA A 60 -24.90 -15.30 7.85
N SER A 61 -26.11 -15.85 7.78
CA SER A 61 -27.27 -15.43 8.61
C SER A 61 -27.04 -15.50 10.12
N ILE A 62 -26.23 -16.46 10.57
CA ILE A 62 -25.85 -16.60 11.99
C ILE A 62 -25.08 -15.41 12.54
N TYR A 63 -24.46 -14.59 11.66
CA TYR A 63 -23.68 -13.41 12.05
C TYR A 63 -24.47 -12.10 11.92
N GLY A 64 -25.78 -12.19 11.62
CA GLY A 64 -26.70 -11.05 11.57
C GLY A 64 -26.52 -10.13 10.36
N SER A 65 -27.00 -8.89 10.50
CA SER A 65 -27.03 -7.91 9.40
C SER A 65 -25.66 -7.46 8.92
N LYS A 66 -24.64 -7.49 9.78
CA LYS A 66 -23.25 -7.16 9.41
C LYS A 66 -22.67 -8.12 8.35
N ALA A 67 -23.21 -9.33 8.27
CA ALA A 67 -22.76 -10.37 7.35
C ALA A 67 -23.35 -10.25 5.95
N ALA A 68 -24.14 -9.22 5.65
CA ALA A 68 -24.83 -9.06 4.36
C ALA A 68 -23.87 -8.99 3.15
N ALA A 69 -22.66 -8.45 3.34
CA ALA A 69 -21.62 -8.41 2.31
C ALA A 69 -20.74 -9.68 2.24
N GLY A 70 -21.01 -10.66 3.11
CA GLY A 70 -20.23 -11.88 3.28
C GLY A 70 -19.38 -11.85 4.55
N VAL A 71 -18.89 -13.01 4.95
CA VAL A 71 -18.07 -13.20 6.15
C VAL A 71 -16.78 -13.90 5.77
N ILE A 72 -15.68 -13.42 6.31
CA ILE A 72 -14.37 -14.07 6.25
C ILE A 72 -14.06 -14.61 7.65
N LEU A 73 -13.92 -15.91 7.75
CA LEU A 73 -13.51 -16.59 8.97
C LEU A 73 -12.01 -16.88 8.87
N VAL A 74 -11.26 -16.33 9.77
CA VAL A 74 -9.82 -16.59 9.90
C VAL A 74 -9.62 -17.44 11.15
N THR A 75 -8.98 -18.58 10.99
CA THR A 75 -8.56 -19.43 12.10
C THR A 75 -7.05 -19.27 12.26
N THR A 76 -6.61 -18.92 13.46
CA THR A 76 -5.20 -18.81 13.76
C THR A 76 -4.63 -20.15 14.21
N LYS A 77 -3.31 -20.32 14.01
CA LYS A 77 -2.59 -21.50 14.49
C LYS A 77 -2.67 -21.57 16.00
N GLN A 78 -3.06 -22.70 16.52
CA GLN A 78 -3.12 -22.93 17.96
C GLN A 78 -1.94 -23.79 18.43
N GLY A 79 -1.63 -23.71 19.71
CA GLY A 79 -0.74 -24.65 20.35
C GLY A 79 -1.36 -26.05 20.36
N ALA A 80 -0.56 -27.07 20.10
CA ALA A 80 -0.97 -28.45 20.19
C ALA A 80 -0.24 -29.12 21.35
N ALA A 81 -0.78 -30.24 21.84
CA ALA A 81 -0.13 -31.08 22.86
C ALA A 81 1.09 -31.82 22.24
N GLU A 82 2.08 -31.03 21.83
CA GLU A 82 3.31 -31.48 21.18
C GLU A 82 4.53 -30.81 21.82
N ARG A 83 5.71 -31.31 21.42
CA ARG A 83 6.99 -30.67 21.79
C ARG A 83 7.01 -29.22 21.31
N VAL A 84 7.69 -28.37 22.05
CA VAL A 84 7.88 -26.97 21.69
C VAL A 84 8.47 -26.87 20.28
N LYS A 85 7.75 -26.14 19.40
CA LYS A 85 8.21 -25.80 18.05
C LYS A 85 8.47 -24.31 18.00
N VAL A 86 9.67 -23.94 17.59
CA VAL A 86 10.07 -22.55 17.33
C VAL A 86 10.17 -22.39 15.83
N SER A 87 9.48 -21.39 15.28
CA SER A 87 9.52 -21.07 13.86
C SER A 87 9.97 -19.62 13.68
N TYR A 88 10.97 -19.42 12.84
CA TYR A 88 11.42 -18.09 12.44
C TYR A 88 11.29 -17.94 10.93
N ASN A 89 10.64 -16.84 10.51
CA ASN A 89 10.55 -16.43 9.12
C ASN A 89 11.13 -15.02 8.98
N GLY A 90 12.11 -14.88 8.10
CA GLY A 90 12.71 -13.60 7.76
C GLY A 90 12.62 -13.37 6.27
N SER A 91 12.24 -12.16 5.85
CA SER A 91 12.28 -11.71 4.47
C SER A 91 12.88 -10.32 4.39
N TYR A 92 13.69 -10.11 3.36
CA TYR A 92 14.25 -8.82 3.03
C TYR A 92 13.96 -8.52 1.56
N SER A 93 13.30 -7.41 1.29
CA SER A 93 12.83 -7.05 -0.03
C SER A 93 13.44 -5.71 -0.46
N PHE A 94 13.85 -5.66 -1.72
CA PHE A 94 14.23 -4.43 -2.37
C PHE A 94 13.15 -4.04 -3.36
N THR A 95 12.60 -2.87 -3.21
CA THR A 95 11.58 -2.34 -4.11
C THR A 95 12.18 -1.19 -4.89
N ARG A 96 12.01 -1.23 -6.19
CA ARG A 96 12.37 -0.13 -7.07
C ARG A 96 11.12 0.42 -7.72
N GLN A 97 11.00 1.73 -7.74
CA GLN A 97 9.94 2.37 -8.49
C GLN A 97 10.06 2.01 -9.98
N GLY A 98 8.97 1.54 -10.57
CA GLY A 98 8.92 1.14 -11.96
C GLY A 98 9.01 2.34 -12.91
N ARG A 99 7.97 2.56 -13.71
CA ARG A 99 7.94 3.67 -14.67
C ARG A 99 7.63 4.98 -13.96
N LYS A 100 8.60 5.89 -13.93
CA LYS A 100 8.37 7.26 -13.50
C LYS A 100 7.71 8.05 -14.65
N PRO A 101 6.72 8.90 -14.37
CA PRO A 101 6.21 9.81 -15.40
C PRO A 101 7.35 10.72 -15.84
N SER A 102 7.51 10.88 -17.15
CA SER A 102 8.45 11.86 -17.69
C SER A 102 7.81 13.24 -17.55
N ARG A 103 8.57 14.15 -16.96
CA ARG A 103 8.20 15.55 -16.92
C ARG A 103 8.75 16.25 -18.15
N ILE A 104 7.98 17.18 -18.72
CA ILE A 104 8.48 18.11 -19.71
C ILE A 104 9.35 19.16 -19.02
N ASN A 105 10.39 19.62 -19.70
CA ASN A 105 11.25 20.68 -19.22
C ASN A 105 10.55 22.05 -19.31
N SER A 106 11.05 23.04 -18.56
CA SER A 106 10.46 24.39 -18.56
C SER A 106 10.45 25.04 -19.94
N TRP A 107 11.43 24.80 -20.78
CA TRP A 107 11.47 25.29 -22.16
C TRP A 107 10.44 24.61 -23.07
N GLU A 108 10.20 23.31 -22.90
CA GLU A 108 9.17 22.55 -23.62
C GLU A 108 7.77 23.02 -23.19
N GLU A 109 7.58 23.24 -21.90
CA GLU A 109 6.34 23.77 -21.34
C GLU A 109 6.05 25.19 -21.87
N TYR A 110 7.08 26.06 -21.92
CA TYR A 110 6.99 27.38 -22.50
C TYR A 110 6.58 27.30 -23.98
N GLU A 111 7.25 26.48 -24.78
CA GLU A 111 6.96 26.32 -26.20
C GLU A 111 5.55 25.82 -26.44
N ILE A 112 5.12 24.79 -25.72
CA ILE A 112 3.76 24.23 -25.83
C ILE A 112 2.72 25.29 -25.46
N THR A 113 2.96 26.05 -24.38
CA THR A 113 2.04 27.09 -23.90
C THR A 113 1.93 28.24 -24.90
N GLN A 114 3.04 28.69 -25.49
CA GLN A 114 2.99 29.74 -26.52
C GLN A 114 2.21 29.26 -27.75
N ARG A 115 2.47 28.05 -28.21
CA ARG A 115 1.76 27.47 -29.39
C ARG A 115 0.27 27.27 -29.09
N ALA A 116 -0.10 26.81 -27.91
CA ALA A 116 -1.49 26.62 -27.50
C ALA A 116 -2.27 27.95 -27.43
N ASN A 117 -1.60 29.05 -27.09
CA ASN A 117 -2.17 30.38 -27.04
C ASN A 117 -2.05 31.15 -28.37
N ASN A 118 -1.63 30.51 -29.48
CA ASN A 118 -1.37 31.14 -30.76
C ASN A 118 -0.37 32.30 -30.71
N LYS A 119 0.59 32.25 -29.78
CA LYS A 119 1.65 33.26 -29.63
C LYS A 119 2.94 32.79 -30.30
N ALA A 120 3.75 33.74 -30.74
CA ALA A 120 5.08 33.44 -31.27
C ALA A 120 5.99 32.91 -30.16
N VAL A 121 6.75 31.86 -30.50
CA VAL A 121 7.78 31.29 -29.62
C VAL A 121 9.04 32.14 -29.71
N ASN A 122 9.52 32.67 -28.58
CA ASN A 122 10.76 33.42 -28.53
C ASN A 122 11.94 32.46 -28.34
N ALA A 123 12.81 32.38 -29.36
CA ALA A 123 13.96 31.49 -29.33
C ALA A 123 15.00 31.91 -28.27
N GLU A 124 15.16 33.19 -27.99
CA GLU A 124 16.08 33.67 -26.96
C GLU A 124 15.61 33.22 -25.56
N MET A 125 14.31 33.22 -25.32
CA MET A 125 13.74 32.72 -24.06
C MET A 125 14.01 31.23 -23.89
N ILE A 126 13.91 30.44 -24.97
CA ILE A 126 14.23 29.00 -24.92
C ILE A 126 15.72 28.79 -24.56
N GLU A 127 16.63 29.52 -25.17
CA GLU A 127 18.04 29.42 -24.85
C GLU A 127 18.35 29.83 -23.40
N TRP A 128 17.66 30.84 -22.90
CA TRP A 128 17.70 31.22 -21.49
C TRP A 128 17.23 30.10 -20.55
N LEU A 129 16.10 29.48 -20.85
CA LEU A 129 15.52 28.41 -20.04
C LEU A 129 16.36 27.14 -20.06
N LYS A 130 17.16 26.92 -21.09
CA LYS A 130 18.10 25.79 -21.17
C LYS A 130 19.39 26.01 -20.35
N ASN A 131 19.66 27.22 -19.91
CA ASN A 131 20.86 27.54 -19.17
C ASN A 131 20.82 26.84 -17.78
N PRO A 132 21.81 25.98 -17.43
CA PRO A 132 21.83 25.28 -16.15
C PRO A 132 21.94 26.20 -14.93
N ASN A 133 22.44 27.44 -15.14
CA ASN A 133 22.57 28.46 -14.10
C ASN A 133 21.33 29.35 -13.97
N PHE A 134 20.31 29.13 -14.77
CA PHE A 134 19.10 29.96 -14.81
C PHE A 134 18.45 30.10 -13.43
N ASN A 135 18.38 28.99 -12.68
CA ASN A 135 17.81 28.98 -11.33
C ASN A 135 18.55 29.88 -10.35
N SER A 136 19.87 29.98 -10.48
CA SER A 136 20.68 30.88 -9.62
C SER A 136 20.49 32.35 -9.96
N MET A 137 20.12 32.64 -11.20
CA MET A 137 19.84 34.01 -11.67
C MET A 137 18.44 34.51 -11.24
N LEU A 138 17.51 33.57 -10.95
CA LEU A 138 16.13 33.88 -10.57
C LEU A 138 15.93 34.16 -9.08
N SER A 139 16.98 34.16 -8.28
CA SER A 139 16.92 34.18 -6.81
C SER A 139 16.24 35.41 -6.18
N SER A 140 15.84 36.39 -6.97
CA SER A 140 15.22 37.62 -6.47
C SER A 140 13.79 37.90 -6.97
N SER A 141 13.19 37.04 -7.77
CA SER A 141 11.85 37.29 -8.30
C SER A 141 10.90 36.11 -8.12
N THR A 142 9.97 36.25 -7.22
CA THR A 142 8.90 35.25 -6.94
C THR A 142 8.05 34.92 -8.18
N ALA A 143 8.01 35.81 -9.16
CA ALA A 143 7.21 35.66 -10.38
C ALA A 143 7.78 34.62 -11.37
N LEU A 144 9.02 34.21 -11.21
CA LEU A 144 9.72 33.31 -12.13
C LEU A 144 10.01 31.94 -11.50
N SER A 145 9.64 31.70 -10.24
CA SER A 145 9.89 30.45 -9.52
C SER A 145 9.22 29.22 -10.17
N TYR A 146 8.14 29.40 -10.91
CA TYR A 146 7.49 28.33 -11.65
C TYR A 146 8.17 27.97 -12.97
N LEU A 147 9.14 28.75 -13.39
CA LEU A 147 10.00 28.43 -14.55
C LEU A 147 11.23 27.57 -14.16
N ASP A 148 11.39 27.29 -12.86
CA ASP A 148 12.45 26.42 -12.38
C ASP A 148 12.32 25.02 -12.99
N ASN A 149 13.39 24.54 -13.59
CA ASN A 149 13.50 23.22 -14.21
C ASN A 149 13.87 22.13 -13.20
N THR A 150 13.47 22.29 -11.94
CA THR A 150 13.75 21.28 -10.91
C THR A 150 12.85 20.05 -11.09
N ASP A 151 13.46 18.90 -11.26
CA ASP A 151 12.74 17.61 -11.26
C ASP A 151 12.41 17.20 -9.81
N TRP A 152 11.27 17.68 -9.34
CA TRP A 152 10.76 17.39 -8.00
C TRP A 152 10.45 15.91 -7.79
N ILE A 153 10.04 15.20 -8.85
CA ILE A 153 9.79 13.76 -8.79
C ILE A 153 11.08 13.03 -8.45
N ARG A 154 12.17 13.39 -9.13
CA ARG A 154 13.48 12.79 -8.90
C ARG A 154 14.10 13.17 -7.56
N LYS A 155 13.82 14.39 -7.07
CA LYS A 155 14.31 14.84 -5.76
C LYS A 155 13.53 14.25 -4.57
N SER A 156 12.23 14.03 -4.73
CA SER A 156 11.36 13.58 -3.64
C SER A 156 11.26 12.07 -3.52
N LEU A 157 11.59 11.32 -4.57
CA LEU A 157 11.45 9.87 -4.59
C LEU A 157 12.81 9.18 -4.52
N ASN A 158 12.95 8.29 -3.57
CA ASN A 158 14.07 7.37 -3.52
C ASN A 158 13.98 6.36 -4.66
N ASP A 159 15.08 6.07 -5.34
CA ASP A 159 15.11 5.07 -6.42
C ASP A 159 14.94 3.65 -5.89
N TRP A 160 15.39 3.41 -4.68
CA TRP A 160 15.31 2.13 -4.00
C TRP A 160 14.72 2.30 -2.61
N SER A 161 13.81 1.44 -2.27
CA SER A 161 13.31 1.24 -0.92
C SER A 161 13.62 -0.19 -0.50
N HIS A 162 13.91 -0.37 0.76
CA HIS A 162 14.07 -1.70 1.35
C HIS A 162 12.97 -1.90 2.38
N MET A 163 12.54 -3.13 2.47
CA MET A 163 11.57 -3.57 3.46
C MET A 163 12.08 -4.85 4.09
N GLN A 164 12.03 -4.91 5.39
CA GLN A 164 12.38 -6.11 6.15
C GLN A 164 11.21 -6.56 7.00
N ARG A 165 11.03 -7.87 7.05
CA ARG A 165 9.99 -8.51 7.83
C ARG A 165 10.58 -9.69 8.57
N HIS A 166 10.41 -9.70 9.88
CA HIS A 166 10.86 -10.79 10.73
C HIS A 166 9.69 -11.25 11.59
N SER A 167 9.44 -12.54 11.63
CA SER A 167 8.45 -13.15 12.51
C SER A 167 9.03 -14.35 13.25
N LEU A 168 8.83 -14.37 14.53
CA LEU A 168 9.21 -15.47 15.42
C LEU A 168 7.96 -15.99 16.10
N SER A 169 7.70 -17.27 16.00
CA SER A 169 6.59 -17.90 16.70
C SER A 169 7.05 -19.12 17.49
N VAL A 170 6.48 -19.28 18.66
CA VAL A 170 6.72 -20.40 19.57
C VAL A 170 5.37 -21.02 19.89
N ARG A 171 5.22 -22.32 19.62
CA ARG A 171 4.02 -23.06 19.95
C ARG A 171 4.37 -24.39 20.62
N GLY A 172 3.52 -24.81 21.52
CA GLY A 172 3.69 -26.07 22.22
C GLY A 172 2.52 -26.31 23.17
N GLY A 173 2.58 -27.41 23.87
CA GLY A 173 1.57 -27.71 24.83
C GLY A 173 1.72 -29.06 25.50
N SER A 174 0.83 -29.33 26.42
CA SER A 174 0.66 -30.59 27.10
C SER A 174 -0.84 -30.93 27.11
N ASN A 175 -1.19 -32.11 27.60
CA ASN A 175 -2.60 -32.51 27.74
C ASN A 175 -3.46 -31.53 28.59
N LYS A 176 -2.83 -30.63 29.32
CA LYS A 176 -3.52 -29.68 30.22
C LYS A 176 -3.42 -28.23 29.78
N LEU A 177 -2.42 -27.88 28.97
CA LEU A 177 -2.16 -26.50 28.57
C LEU A 177 -1.56 -26.45 27.17
N ASN A 178 -2.20 -25.73 26.27
CA ASN A 178 -1.66 -25.38 24.96
C ASN A 178 -1.34 -23.90 24.93
N TYR A 179 -0.24 -23.53 24.30
CA TYR A 179 0.19 -22.14 24.18
C TYR A 179 0.76 -21.86 22.80
N MET A 180 0.55 -20.64 22.37
CA MET A 180 1.18 -20.05 21.19
C MET A 180 1.54 -18.60 21.52
N ALA A 181 2.73 -18.18 21.11
CA ALA A 181 3.15 -16.79 21.16
C ALA A 181 3.88 -16.46 19.87
N SER A 182 3.57 -15.29 19.29
CA SER A 182 4.26 -14.80 18.10
C SER A 182 4.64 -13.33 18.28
N VAL A 183 5.76 -12.96 17.65
CA VAL A 183 6.27 -11.58 17.58
C VAL A 183 6.66 -11.30 16.14
N GLY A 184 6.14 -10.21 15.58
CA GLY A 184 6.47 -9.72 14.25
C GLY A 184 7.14 -8.35 14.31
N TYR A 185 8.15 -8.15 13.47
CA TYR A 185 8.78 -6.87 13.21
C TYR A 185 8.71 -6.56 11.72
N TYR A 186 8.29 -5.36 11.39
CA TYR A 186 8.13 -4.85 10.02
C TYR A 186 8.75 -3.46 9.93
N GLU A 187 9.56 -3.24 8.90
CA GLU A 187 10.14 -1.94 8.56
C GLU A 187 10.13 -1.73 7.05
#